data_4c32a6bf6a7ca5aa38616934512174d2
#
_entry.id   4c32a6bf6a7ca5aa38616934512174d2
#
_cell.length_a   1.000
_cell.length_b   1.000
_cell.length_c   1.000
_cell.angle_alpha   90.00
_cell.angle_beta   90.00
_cell.angle_gamma   90.00
#
_symmetry.space_group_name_H-M   'P 1'
#
loop_
_entity.id
_entity.type
_entity.pdbx_description
1 polymer ?
#
loop_
_entity_poly.entity_id
_entity_poly.type
_entity_poly.pdbx_seq_one_letter_code
_entity_poly.pdbx_strand_id
1 'polypeptide(L)'
;RSSLYESGRLAYRAISCGISSILFTRSRINAELLVESLKRQLHADGKNPDSVRGYRSGYLPAERRETERDLRNGKLKAVVSTNALELGIDIGSLDLVLIHGFPGSIASVWQQIGRAGRRNSVSAAVIIPSALPADRFLAERPEWLLGASPERARIDPTNPYIRLEHIKCSIYELPFREDEAFGGENISAILEFLFRNGAIDAYEDHGCRIYSWNSDLYPASSFSIRSASGEKYDIIETDPPHRPRMIGTVDRHSAASMIFPGAVYFHNGTSYSVE
;
A
#
# COMPACT_ATOMS: atom_id res chain seq x y z
N ARG A 1 12.79 15.21 -22.37
CA ARG A 1 12.86 15.17 -20.89
C ARG A 1 12.19 13.89 -20.41
N SER A 2 12.62 13.35 -19.26
CA SER A 2 11.98 12.15 -18.72
C SER A 2 10.60 12.46 -18.15
N SER A 3 9.68 11.52 -18.21
CA SER A 3 8.33 11.63 -17.61
C SER A 3 8.41 11.86 -16.09
N LEU A 4 9.40 11.26 -15.42
CA LEU A 4 9.65 11.47 -13.98
C LEU A 4 9.99 12.93 -13.67
N TYR A 5 10.85 13.55 -14.50
CA TYR A 5 11.18 14.97 -14.38
C TYR A 5 9.95 15.85 -14.57
N GLU A 6 9.12 15.56 -15.59
CA GLU A 6 7.90 16.34 -15.83
C GLU A 6 6.87 16.19 -14.70
N SER A 7 6.76 14.99 -14.12
CA SER A 7 5.91 14.76 -12.95
C SER A 7 6.36 15.61 -11.75
N GLY A 8 7.66 15.63 -11.47
CA GLY A 8 8.23 16.48 -10.41
C GLY A 8 8.01 17.97 -10.69
N ARG A 9 8.21 18.42 -11.93
CA ARG A 9 7.99 19.80 -12.35
C ARG A 9 6.55 20.27 -12.18
N LEU A 10 5.59 19.43 -12.55
CA LEU A 10 4.16 19.72 -12.36
C LEU A 10 3.79 19.76 -10.87
N ALA A 11 4.24 18.79 -10.08
CA ALA A 11 4.04 18.77 -8.64
C ALA A 11 4.65 20.01 -7.96
N TYR A 12 5.88 20.38 -8.31
CA TYR A 12 6.52 21.58 -7.80
C TYR A 12 5.71 22.86 -8.10
N ARG A 13 5.20 22.99 -9.34
CA ARG A 13 4.35 24.13 -9.71
C ARG A 13 3.05 24.17 -8.92
N ALA A 14 2.39 23.02 -8.75
CA ALA A 14 1.18 22.90 -7.94
C ALA A 14 1.43 23.38 -6.50
N ILE A 15 2.48 22.87 -5.86
CA ILE A 15 2.88 23.27 -4.51
C ILE A 15 3.15 24.77 -4.44
N SER A 16 3.85 25.31 -5.43
CA SER A 16 4.20 26.73 -5.50
C SER A 16 2.99 27.65 -5.66
N CYS A 17 1.91 27.16 -6.24
CA CYS A 17 0.63 27.84 -6.35
C CYS A 17 -0.31 27.57 -5.16
N GLY A 18 0.13 26.85 -4.14
CA GLY A 18 -0.67 26.51 -2.96
C GLY A 18 -1.71 25.42 -3.20
N ILE A 19 -1.65 24.72 -4.35
CA ILE A 19 -2.57 23.66 -4.74
C ILE A 19 -2.23 22.37 -3.97
N SER A 20 -3.20 21.80 -3.26
CA SER A 20 -3.05 20.54 -2.56
C SER A 20 -3.00 19.39 -3.57
N SER A 21 -1.99 18.54 -3.51
CA SER A 21 -1.77 17.54 -4.55
C SER A 21 -1.27 16.20 -4.04
N ILE A 22 -1.57 15.16 -4.82
CA ILE A 22 -0.93 13.85 -4.68
C ILE A 22 -0.29 13.45 -6.00
N LEU A 23 0.92 12.91 -5.95
CA LEU A 23 1.63 12.35 -7.09
C LEU A 23 1.79 10.84 -6.89
N PHE A 24 1.09 10.07 -7.69
CA PHE A 24 1.23 8.62 -7.72
C PHE A 24 2.35 8.16 -8.64
N THR A 25 3.09 7.15 -8.21
CA THR A 25 4.09 6.46 -9.02
C THR A 25 4.14 4.97 -8.69
N ARG A 26 4.46 4.13 -9.66
CA ARG A 26 4.50 2.66 -9.48
C ARG A 26 5.72 2.19 -8.68
N SER A 27 6.81 2.94 -8.72
CA SER A 27 8.10 2.55 -8.16
C SER A 27 8.33 3.22 -6.81
N ARG A 28 8.69 2.44 -5.80
CA ARG A 28 9.12 2.95 -4.49
C ARG A 28 10.33 3.88 -4.64
N ILE A 29 11.29 3.52 -5.51
CA ILE A 29 12.47 4.34 -5.80
C ILE A 29 12.08 5.66 -6.44
N ASN A 30 11.19 5.65 -7.44
CA ASN A 30 10.72 6.88 -8.07
C ASN A 30 9.99 7.79 -7.08
N ALA A 31 9.22 7.22 -6.14
CA ALA A 31 8.57 8.01 -5.10
C ALA A 31 9.60 8.76 -4.24
N GLU A 32 10.63 8.08 -3.79
CA GLU A 32 11.69 8.69 -2.96
C GLU A 32 12.50 9.75 -3.74
N LEU A 33 12.88 9.45 -4.98
CA LEU A 33 13.60 10.40 -5.85
C LEU A 33 12.78 11.67 -6.11
N LEU A 34 11.46 11.53 -6.28
CA LEU A 34 10.55 12.67 -6.45
C LEU A 34 10.46 13.48 -5.16
N VAL A 35 10.32 12.84 -3.99
CA VAL A 35 10.30 13.52 -2.70
C VAL A 35 11.60 14.31 -2.48
N GLU A 36 12.74 13.66 -2.67
CA GLU A 36 14.07 14.30 -2.54
C GLU A 36 14.19 15.50 -3.48
N SER A 37 13.86 15.31 -4.76
CA SER A 37 13.93 16.37 -5.76
C SER A 37 13.04 17.56 -5.42
N LEU A 38 11.80 17.29 -4.98
CA LEU A 38 10.85 18.34 -4.59
C LEU A 38 11.32 19.09 -3.35
N LYS A 39 11.77 18.39 -2.31
CA LYS A 39 12.32 19.00 -1.10
C LYS A 39 13.51 19.90 -1.41
N ARG A 40 14.45 19.43 -2.24
CA ARG A 40 15.63 20.20 -2.67
C ARG A 40 15.25 21.47 -3.44
N GLN A 41 14.29 21.38 -4.37
CA GLN A 41 13.82 22.54 -5.13
C GLN A 41 13.10 23.55 -4.23
N LEU A 42 12.25 23.10 -3.32
CA LEU A 42 11.56 23.96 -2.37
C LEU A 42 12.55 24.68 -1.46
N HIS A 43 13.55 23.97 -0.95
CA HIS A 43 14.61 24.55 -0.12
C HIS A 43 15.41 25.60 -0.90
N ALA A 44 15.80 25.32 -2.15
CA ALA A 44 16.54 26.26 -3.00
C ALA A 44 15.77 27.56 -3.26
N ASP A 45 14.43 27.49 -3.30
CA ASP A 45 13.56 28.65 -3.52
C ASP A 45 13.06 29.29 -2.20
N GLY A 46 13.67 28.93 -1.06
CA GLY A 46 13.31 29.48 0.27
C GLY A 46 11.92 29.07 0.76
N LYS A 47 11.35 27.99 0.21
CA LYS A 47 10.06 27.44 0.61
C LYS A 47 10.25 26.28 1.60
N ASN A 48 9.16 25.94 2.32
CA ASN A 48 9.22 24.87 3.31
C ASN A 48 9.34 23.48 2.65
N PRO A 49 10.46 22.76 2.76
CA PRO A 49 10.63 21.41 2.22
C PRO A 49 9.76 20.37 2.93
N ASP A 50 9.35 20.62 4.19
CA ASP A 50 8.51 19.71 4.96
C ASP A 50 7.04 19.76 4.56
N SER A 51 6.68 20.63 3.61
CA SER A 51 5.37 20.64 2.97
C SER A 51 5.13 19.46 2.03
N VAL A 52 6.16 18.64 1.77
CA VAL A 52 6.09 17.43 0.94
C VAL A 52 6.60 16.22 1.72
N ARG A 53 5.84 15.12 1.65
CA ARG A 53 6.25 13.82 2.22
C ARG A 53 6.02 12.69 1.23
N GLY A 54 6.78 11.61 1.44
CA GLY A 54 6.52 10.32 0.82
C GLY A 54 5.44 9.54 1.57
N TYR A 55 4.78 8.61 0.87
CA TYR A 55 3.87 7.65 1.48
C TYR A 55 3.93 6.30 0.76
N ARG A 56 4.31 5.26 1.46
CA ARG A 56 4.37 3.89 0.92
C ARG A 56 4.22 2.83 2.00
N SER A 57 3.94 1.62 1.60
CA SER A 57 3.67 0.48 2.52
C SER A 57 4.84 0.13 3.44
N GLY A 58 6.09 0.47 3.09
CA GLY A 58 7.27 0.21 3.93
C GLY A 58 7.51 1.22 5.04
N TYR A 59 6.74 2.30 5.12
CA TYR A 59 6.83 3.28 6.21
C TYR A 59 6.12 2.76 7.47
N LEU A 60 6.59 3.21 8.62
CA LEU A 60 5.98 2.84 9.91
C LEU A 60 4.51 3.28 9.98
N PRO A 61 3.64 2.50 10.63
CA PRO A 61 2.24 2.87 10.78
C PRO A 61 2.03 4.25 11.45
N ALA A 62 2.91 4.62 12.39
CA ALA A 62 2.86 5.93 13.04
C ALA A 62 3.14 7.08 12.06
N GLU A 63 4.19 6.95 11.24
CA GLU A 63 4.55 7.94 10.21
C GLU A 63 3.46 8.09 9.14
N ARG A 64 2.86 6.97 8.74
CA ARG A 64 1.75 6.99 7.78
C ARG A 64 0.56 7.75 8.34
N ARG A 65 0.12 7.44 9.57
CA ARG A 65 -0.96 8.16 10.25
C ARG A 65 -0.67 9.65 10.45
N GLU A 66 0.58 9.99 10.73
CA GLU A 66 0.99 11.39 10.82
C GLU A 66 0.87 12.10 9.48
N THR A 67 1.35 11.50 8.40
CA THR A 67 1.26 12.03 7.03
C THR A 67 -0.20 12.21 6.59
N GLU A 68 -1.06 11.24 6.87
CA GLU A 68 -2.51 11.31 6.61
C GLU A 68 -3.17 12.48 7.35
N ARG A 69 -2.88 12.64 8.63
CA ARG A 69 -3.37 13.73 9.46
C ARG A 69 -2.88 15.10 8.96
N ASP A 70 -1.59 15.21 8.67
CA ASP A 70 -0.96 16.45 8.21
C ASP A 70 -1.48 16.86 6.83
N LEU A 71 -1.77 15.91 5.95
CA LEU A 71 -2.38 16.15 4.64
C LEU A 71 -3.83 16.65 4.80
N ARG A 72 -4.63 15.97 5.62
CA ARG A 72 -6.02 16.36 5.90
C ARG A 72 -6.14 17.76 6.50
N ASN A 73 -5.22 18.12 7.37
CA ASN A 73 -5.19 19.43 8.02
C ASN A 73 -4.56 20.54 7.15
N GLY A 74 -4.12 20.23 5.91
CA GLY A 74 -3.53 21.19 4.98
C GLY A 74 -2.10 21.64 5.34
N LYS A 75 -1.47 21.00 6.32
CA LYS A 75 -0.07 21.23 6.70
C LYS A 75 0.88 20.75 5.60
N LEU A 76 0.57 19.60 4.98
CA LEU A 76 1.22 19.15 3.76
C LEU A 76 0.54 19.75 2.53
N LYS A 77 1.33 20.16 1.56
CA LYS A 77 0.87 20.64 0.25
C LYS A 77 0.93 19.54 -0.80
N ALA A 78 1.82 18.57 -0.64
CA ALA A 78 1.87 17.42 -1.53
C ALA A 78 2.29 16.14 -0.81
N VAL A 79 1.80 15.02 -1.33
CA VAL A 79 2.29 13.69 -0.98
C VAL A 79 2.68 12.96 -2.26
N VAL A 80 3.85 12.32 -2.25
CA VAL A 80 4.26 11.41 -3.31
C VAL A 80 4.03 9.98 -2.82
N SER A 81 3.19 9.25 -3.51
CA SER A 81 2.75 7.92 -3.06
C SER A 81 2.95 6.85 -4.13
N THR A 82 3.12 5.63 -3.68
CA THR A 82 2.79 4.44 -4.48
C THR A 82 1.27 4.21 -4.43
N ASN A 83 0.80 3.04 -4.84
CA ASN A 83 -0.61 2.66 -4.70
C ASN A 83 -1.11 2.57 -3.23
N ALA A 84 -0.26 2.85 -2.24
CA ALA A 84 -0.62 2.76 -0.83
C ALA A 84 -1.70 3.76 -0.39
N LEU A 85 -1.87 4.89 -1.09
CA LEU A 85 -2.95 5.87 -0.87
C LEU A 85 -4.11 5.74 -1.87
N GLU A 86 -4.12 4.69 -2.68
CA GLU A 86 -5.17 4.44 -3.65
C GLU A 86 -6.50 4.07 -2.99
N LEU A 87 -6.45 3.28 -1.91
CA LEU A 87 -7.62 2.68 -1.24
C LEU A 87 -7.66 2.93 0.27
N GLY A 88 -8.88 2.97 0.80
CA GLY A 88 -9.19 2.71 2.21
C GLY A 88 -8.81 3.78 3.22
N ILE A 89 -8.28 4.93 2.80
CA ILE A 89 -7.80 5.96 3.72
C ILE A 89 -8.48 7.29 3.41
N ASP A 90 -9.07 7.90 4.43
CA ASP A 90 -9.58 9.27 4.34
C ASP A 90 -8.43 10.27 4.54
N ILE A 91 -7.90 10.76 3.43
CA ILE A 91 -6.87 11.82 3.40
C ILE A 91 -7.47 13.21 3.13
N GLY A 92 -8.80 13.31 3.11
CA GLY A 92 -9.49 14.48 2.59
C GLY A 92 -9.40 14.52 1.05
N SER A 93 -10.08 15.48 0.46
CA SER A 93 -10.03 15.68 -0.99
C SER A 93 -8.93 16.65 -1.38
N LEU A 94 -8.22 16.32 -2.44
CA LEU A 94 -7.12 17.09 -2.99
C LEU A 94 -7.57 17.85 -4.23
N ASP A 95 -6.89 18.96 -4.53
CA ASP A 95 -7.21 19.77 -5.70
C ASP A 95 -6.62 19.17 -6.99
N LEU A 96 -5.49 18.46 -6.86
CA LEU A 96 -4.77 17.90 -8.02
C LEU A 96 -4.27 16.48 -7.73
N VAL A 97 -4.54 15.59 -8.66
CA VAL A 97 -3.92 14.24 -8.72
C VAL A 97 -3.01 14.18 -9.94
N LEU A 98 -1.77 13.78 -9.72
CA LEU A 98 -0.79 13.49 -10.76
C LEU A 98 -0.52 11.98 -10.76
N ILE A 99 -0.52 11.34 -11.91
CA ILE A 99 -0.27 9.90 -12.06
C ILE A 99 0.90 9.72 -13.02
N HIS A 100 2.05 9.29 -12.50
CA HIS A 100 3.24 8.99 -13.29
C HIS A 100 3.18 7.57 -13.84
N GLY A 101 2.91 7.45 -15.11
CA GLY A 101 2.71 6.19 -15.82
C GLY A 101 1.37 5.52 -15.52
N PHE A 102 1.00 4.54 -16.34
CA PHE A 102 -0.21 3.74 -16.15
C PHE A 102 -0.05 2.83 -14.92
N PRO A 103 -0.93 2.86 -13.91
CA PRO A 103 -0.75 2.11 -12.67
C PRO A 103 -0.89 0.58 -12.81
N GLY A 104 -1.32 0.09 -13.97
CA GLY A 104 -1.42 -1.33 -14.28
C GLY A 104 -2.85 -1.83 -14.46
N SER A 105 -3.86 -1.07 -14.05
CA SER A 105 -5.28 -1.36 -14.26
C SER A 105 -6.11 -0.10 -14.40
N ILE A 106 -7.24 -0.20 -15.09
CA ILE A 106 -8.23 0.87 -15.23
C ILE A 106 -8.84 1.16 -13.84
N ALA A 107 -9.11 0.12 -13.05
CA ALA A 107 -9.59 0.27 -11.69
C ALA A 107 -8.67 1.16 -10.85
N SER A 108 -7.36 0.91 -10.87
CA SER A 108 -6.36 1.74 -10.18
C SER A 108 -6.37 3.19 -10.67
N VAL A 109 -6.47 3.41 -11.99
CA VAL A 109 -6.57 4.78 -12.52
C VAL A 109 -7.74 5.52 -11.91
N TRP A 110 -8.93 4.93 -11.93
CA TRP A 110 -10.13 5.57 -11.39
C TRP A 110 -10.07 5.75 -9.88
N GLN A 111 -9.49 4.82 -9.14
CA GLN A 111 -9.29 4.95 -7.69
C GLN A 111 -8.31 6.06 -7.33
N GLN A 112 -7.22 6.21 -8.11
CA GLN A 112 -6.27 7.30 -7.94
C GLN A 112 -6.90 8.64 -8.33
N ILE A 113 -7.58 8.74 -9.47
CA ILE A 113 -8.33 9.93 -9.88
C ILE A 113 -9.37 10.33 -8.82
N GLY A 114 -10.04 9.36 -8.23
CA GLY A 114 -11.03 9.56 -7.15
C GLY A 114 -10.48 10.20 -5.88
N ARG A 115 -9.16 10.38 -5.75
CA ARG A 115 -8.54 11.18 -4.68
C ARG A 115 -8.60 12.69 -4.96
N ALA A 116 -8.90 13.10 -6.19
CA ALA A 116 -9.18 14.48 -6.53
C ALA A 116 -10.68 14.82 -6.30
N GLY A 117 -10.93 16.00 -5.82
CA GLY A 117 -12.28 16.57 -5.77
C GLY A 117 -12.89 16.70 -4.38
N ARG A 118 -13.34 17.91 -4.08
CA ARG A 118 -14.23 18.23 -2.96
C ARG A 118 -15.64 18.43 -3.50
N ARG A 119 -16.64 18.21 -2.68
CA ARG A 119 -18.07 18.28 -3.09
C ARG A 119 -18.45 19.54 -3.88
N ASN A 120 -17.71 20.65 -3.73
CA ASN A 120 -18.06 21.96 -4.33
C ASN A 120 -16.84 22.69 -4.95
N SER A 121 -15.75 22.01 -5.31
CA SER A 121 -14.58 22.65 -5.91
C SER A 121 -14.14 21.95 -7.20
N VAL A 122 -13.57 22.73 -8.12
CA VAL A 122 -12.92 22.18 -9.31
C VAL A 122 -11.65 21.46 -8.89
N SER A 123 -11.47 20.27 -9.39
CA SER A 123 -10.27 19.47 -9.20
C SER A 123 -9.80 18.90 -10.54
N ALA A 124 -8.54 18.52 -10.61
CA ALA A 124 -7.96 17.96 -11.83
C ALA A 124 -7.18 16.67 -11.53
N ALA A 125 -7.21 15.77 -12.50
CA ALA A 125 -6.31 14.62 -12.55
C ALA A 125 -5.52 14.66 -13.85
N VAL A 126 -4.21 14.45 -13.75
CA VAL A 126 -3.28 14.48 -14.89
C VAL A 126 -2.47 13.20 -14.92
N ILE A 127 -2.60 12.45 -16.00
CA ILE A 127 -1.77 11.28 -16.27
C ILE A 127 -0.55 11.72 -17.08
N ILE A 128 0.65 11.41 -16.59
CA ILE A 128 1.92 11.71 -17.25
C ILE A 128 2.47 10.39 -17.80
N PRO A 129 2.27 10.08 -19.09
CA PRO A 129 2.71 8.82 -19.64
C PRO A 129 4.23 8.70 -19.67
N SER A 130 4.72 7.50 -19.41
CA SER A 130 6.12 7.14 -19.56
C SER A 130 6.43 6.64 -20.97
N ALA A 131 7.67 6.19 -21.21
CA ALA A 131 8.04 5.58 -22.49
C ALA A 131 7.57 4.12 -22.67
N LEU A 132 6.89 3.54 -21.69
CA LEU A 132 6.39 2.16 -21.77
C LEU A 132 5.31 2.02 -22.84
N PRO A 133 5.24 0.87 -23.55
CA PRO A 133 4.26 0.65 -24.61
C PRO A 133 2.80 0.89 -24.19
N ALA A 134 2.43 0.42 -22.97
CA ALA A 134 1.07 0.64 -22.45
C ALA A 134 0.75 2.13 -22.24
N ASP A 135 1.70 2.90 -21.75
CA ASP A 135 1.54 4.33 -21.52
C ASP A 135 1.38 5.09 -22.84
N ARG A 136 2.14 4.70 -23.87
CA ARG A 136 2.03 5.26 -25.23
C ARG A 136 0.67 4.97 -25.84
N PHE A 137 0.22 3.72 -25.74
CA PHE A 137 -1.10 3.33 -26.22
C PHE A 137 -2.20 4.19 -25.59
N LEU A 138 -2.15 4.41 -24.28
CA LEU A 138 -3.13 5.23 -23.56
C LEU A 138 -3.05 6.71 -23.92
N ALA A 139 -1.84 7.24 -24.17
CA ALA A 139 -1.65 8.61 -24.63
C ALA A 139 -2.22 8.86 -26.03
N GLU A 140 -2.11 7.86 -26.92
CA GLU A 140 -2.62 7.91 -28.30
C GLU A 140 -4.14 7.62 -28.38
N ARG A 141 -4.69 6.90 -27.38
CA ARG A 141 -6.09 6.46 -27.35
C ARG A 141 -6.74 6.70 -25.98
N PRO A 142 -6.84 7.95 -25.52
CA PRO A 142 -7.41 8.27 -24.22
C PRO A 142 -8.88 7.84 -24.08
N GLU A 143 -9.62 7.80 -25.19
CA GLU A 143 -11.00 7.32 -25.23
C GLU A 143 -11.14 5.87 -24.77
N TRP A 144 -10.12 5.04 -25.01
CA TRP A 144 -10.12 3.66 -24.53
C TRP A 144 -10.13 3.62 -23.00
N LEU A 145 -9.28 4.42 -22.34
CA LEU A 145 -9.22 4.48 -20.88
C LEU A 145 -10.52 5.03 -20.27
N LEU A 146 -11.10 6.04 -20.92
CA LEU A 146 -12.32 6.69 -20.43
C LEU A 146 -13.59 5.88 -20.68
N GLY A 147 -13.60 5.04 -21.73
CA GLY A 147 -14.76 4.24 -22.15
C GLY A 147 -14.72 2.78 -21.69
N ALA A 148 -13.56 2.27 -21.28
CA ALA A 148 -13.44 0.88 -20.88
C ALA A 148 -13.95 0.66 -19.46
N SER A 149 -14.62 -0.47 -19.26
CA SER A 149 -14.98 -0.92 -17.91
C SER A 149 -13.74 -1.35 -17.12
N PRO A 150 -13.70 -1.15 -15.79
CA PRO A 150 -12.68 -1.72 -14.95
C PRO A 150 -12.56 -3.23 -15.11
N GLU A 151 -11.38 -3.75 -14.88
CA GLU A 151 -11.08 -5.17 -14.96
C GLU A 151 -11.98 -5.97 -14.00
N ARG A 152 -12.46 -7.10 -14.47
CA ARG A 152 -13.24 -8.02 -13.64
C ARG A 152 -12.30 -8.74 -12.69
N ALA A 153 -12.58 -8.66 -11.39
CA ALA A 153 -11.90 -9.46 -10.40
C ALA A 153 -12.20 -10.95 -10.64
N ARG A 154 -11.16 -11.78 -10.55
CA ARG A 154 -11.29 -13.24 -10.53
C ARG A 154 -10.81 -13.73 -9.17
N ILE A 155 -11.67 -14.45 -8.48
CA ILE A 155 -11.35 -15.09 -7.21
C ILE A 155 -11.63 -16.59 -7.34
N ASP A 156 -10.85 -17.37 -6.63
CA ASP A 156 -11.12 -18.80 -6.43
C ASP A 156 -11.47 -19.02 -4.96
N PRO A 157 -12.77 -19.02 -4.59
CA PRO A 157 -13.20 -19.22 -3.22
C PRO A 157 -12.97 -20.65 -2.73
N THR A 158 -12.70 -21.59 -3.64
CA THR A 158 -12.45 -23.00 -3.35
C THR A 158 -10.95 -23.31 -3.12
N ASN A 159 -10.07 -22.34 -3.32
CA ASN A 159 -8.63 -22.52 -3.10
C ASN A 159 -8.36 -23.02 -1.66
N PRO A 160 -7.84 -24.26 -1.49
CA PRO A 160 -7.77 -24.91 -0.18
C PRO A 160 -6.81 -24.18 0.78
N TYR A 161 -5.73 -23.56 0.28
CA TYR A 161 -4.78 -22.82 1.12
C TYR A 161 -5.41 -21.55 1.70
N ILE A 162 -6.04 -20.75 0.86
CA ILE A 162 -6.73 -19.52 1.31
C ILE A 162 -7.87 -19.87 2.26
N ARG A 163 -8.64 -20.89 1.92
CA ARG A 163 -9.77 -21.35 2.72
C ARG A 163 -9.35 -21.85 4.09
N LEU A 164 -8.25 -22.62 4.18
CA LEU A 164 -7.69 -23.08 5.44
C LEU A 164 -7.36 -21.91 6.38
N GLU A 165 -6.70 -20.89 5.86
CA GLU A 165 -6.32 -19.72 6.66
C GLU A 165 -7.53 -18.87 7.07
N HIS A 166 -8.55 -18.74 6.23
CA HIS A 166 -9.80 -18.07 6.59
C HIS A 166 -10.54 -18.83 7.68
N ILE A 167 -10.60 -20.18 7.63
CA ILE A 167 -11.21 -21.00 8.66
C ILE A 167 -10.47 -20.85 9.99
N LYS A 168 -9.14 -20.82 10.01
CA LYS A 168 -8.37 -20.51 11.22
C LYS A 168 -8.76 -19.18 11.84
N CYS A 169 -8.89 -18.13 11.03
CA CYS A 169 -9.32 -16.82 11.50
C CYS A 169 -10.75 -16.85 12.06
N SER A 170 -11.66 -17.57 11.40
CA SER A 170 -13.03 -17.70 11.87
C SER A 170 -13.13 -18.46 13.20
N ILE A 171 -12.36 -19.54 13.37
CA ILE A 171 -12.32 -20.30 14.65
C ILE A 171 -11.75 -19.43 15.79
N TYR A 172 -10.78 -18.56 15.47
CA TYR A 172 -10.25 -17.60 16.45
C TYR A 172 -11.31 -16.61 16.94
N GLU A 173 -12.21 -16.17 16.05
CA GLU A 173 -13.30 -15.27 16.41
C GLU A 173 -14.42 -15.98 17.16
N LEU A 174 -14.84 -17.15 16.67
CA LEU A 174 -15.93 -17.96 17.25
C LEU A 174 -15.67 -19.45 17.02
N PRO A 175 -15.90 -20.31 18.03
CA PRO A 175 -15.84 -21.76 17.87
C PRO A 175 -16.78 -22.26 16.78
N PHE A 176 -16.36 -23.28 16.03
CA PHE A 176 -17.18 -23.95 15.00
C PHE A 176 -17.80 -25.22 15.53
N ARG A 177 -19.04 -25.46 15.16
CA ARG A 177 -19.71 -26.74 15.34
C ARG A 177 -19.34 -27.69 14.19
N GLU A 178 -19.29 -28.98 14.46
CA GLU A 178 -18.96 -30.02 13.48
C GLU A 178 -19.87 -30.00 12.23
N ASP A 179 -21.14 -29.60 12.41
CA ASP A 179 -22.15 -29.54 11.35
C ASP A 179 -22.23 -28.20 10.61
N GLU A 180 -21.43 -27.23 11.00
CA GLU A 180 -21.43 -25.91 10.34
C GLU A 180 -20.77 -25.93 8.98
N ALA A 181 -21.25 -25.04 8.11
CA ALA A 181 -20.68 -24.78 6.79
C ALA A 181 -19.94 -23.44 6.76
N PHE A 182 -18.86 -23.33 5.98
CA PHE A 182 -18.16 -22.09 5.72
C PHE A 182 -18.26 -21.76 4.23
N GLY A 183 -18.81 -20.58 3.91
CA GLY A 183 -19.03 -20.18 2.52
C GLY A 183 -20.03 -21.08 1.77
N GLY A 184 -20.96 -21.71 2.49
CA GLY A 184 -21.95 -22.62 1.90
C GLY A 184 -21.46 -24.05 1.67
N GLU A 185 -20.21 -24.38 2.05
CA GLU A 185 -19.62 -25.71 1.89
C GLU A 185 -19.29 -26.36 3.22
N ASN A 186 -19.37 -27.71 3.25
CA ASN A 186 -18.95 -28.49 4.40
C ASN A 186 -17.43 -28.38 4.60
N ILE A 187 -17.03 -28.13 5.86
CA ILE A 187 -15.63 -27.93 6.24
C ILE A 187 -15.11 -28.99 7.22
N SER A 188 -15.87 -30.05 7.50
CA SER A 188 -15.53 -31.09 8.49
C SER A 188 -14.13 -31.68 8.25
N ALA A 189 -13.76 -31.92 7.00
CA ALA A 189 -12.43 -32.42 6.65
C ALA A 189 -11.30 -31.43 7.02
N ILE A 190 -11.54 -30.13 6.89
CA ILE A 190 -10.58 -29.08 7.26
C ILE A 190 -10.49 -28.96 8.78
N LEU A 191 -11.60 -29.00 9.49
CA LEU A 191 -11.63 -28.98 10.95
C LEU A 191 -10.90 -30.19 11.54
N GLU A 192 -11.15 -31.38 11.00
CA GLU A 192 -10.46 -32.59 11.42
C GLU A 192 -8.94 -32.54 11.10
N PHE A 193 -8.57 -32.00 9.94
CA PHE A 193 -7.16 -31.77 9.59
C PHE A 193 -6.46 -30.82 10.59
N LEU A 194 -7.09 -29.68 10.91
CA LEU A 194 -6.57 -28.71 11.87
C LEU A 194 -6.43 -29.30 13.27
N PHE A 195 -7.44 -30.08 13.72
CA PHE A 195 -7.44 -30.77 15.00
C PHE A 195 -6.30 -31.80 15.10
N ARG A 196 -6.16 -32.68 14.11
CA ARG A 196 -5.07 -33.69 14.08
C ARG A 196 -3.69 -33.08 14.06
N ASN A 197 -3.52 -31.89 13.51
CA ASN A 197 -2.25 -31.16 13.51
C ASN A 197 -2.07 -30.25 14.74
N GLY A 198 -2.95 -30.31 15.73
CA GLY A 198 -2.84 -29.57 16.98
C GLY A 198 -3.02 -28.05 16.83
N ALA A 199 -3.62 -27.58 15.74
CA ALA A 199 -3.87 -26.16 15.51
C ALA A 199 -5.14 -25.65 16.21
N ILE A 200 -6.07 -26.56 16.54
CA ILE A 200 -7.31 -26.29 17.25
C ILE A 200 -7.62 -27.43 18.23
N ASP A 201 -8.39 -27.12 19.26
CA ASP A 201 -8.95 -28.12 20.18
C ASP A 201 -10.36 -28.51 19.80
N ALA A 202 -10.83 -29.64 20.33
CA ALA A 202 -12.20 -30.08 20.18
C ALA A 202 -12.78 -30.56 21.52
N TYR A 203 -14.02 -30.20 21.79
CA TYR A 203 -14.79 -30.68 22.96
C TYR A 203 -16.24 -30.99 22.57
N GLU A 204 -16.92 -31.73 23.40
CA GLU A 204 -18.34 -32.03 23.18
C GLU A 204 -19.23 -31.10 23.99
N ASP A 205 -20.25 -30.56 23.34
CA ASP A 205 -21.29 -29.76 23.97
C ASP A 205 -22.66 -30.19 23.42
N HIS A 206 -23.55 -30.61 24.32
CA HIS A 206 -24.91 -31.09 23.99
C HIS A 206 -24.96 -32.11 22.84
N GLY A 207 -23.96 -33.03 22.75
CA GLY A 207 -23.90 -34.08 21.74
C GLY A 207 -23.42 -33.60 20.37
N CYS A 208 -22.88 -32.39 20.30
CA CYS A 208 -22.23 -31.84 19.12
C CYS A 208 -20.77 -31.56 19.42
N ARG A 209 -19.88 -31.89 18.48
CA ARG A 209 -18.46 -31.58 18.60
C ARG A 209 -18.20 -30.12 18.22
N ILE A 210 -17.52 -29.42 19.10
CA ILE A 210 -17.17 -28.00 18.95
C ILE A 210 -15.66 -27.90 18.79
N TYR A 211 -15.23 -27.13 17.80
CA TYR A 211 -13.82 -26.82 17.54
C TYR A 211 -13.50 -25.39 17.95
N SER A 212 -12.43 -25.21 18.73
CA SER A 212 -12.00 -23.91 19.26
C SER A 212 -10.53 -23.66 19.02
N TRP A 213 -10.17 -22.40 18.90
CA TRP A 213 -8.77 -21.98 18.77
C TRP A 213 -8.01 -22.23 20.07
N ASN A 214 -6.79 -22.78 19.99
CA ASN A 214 -6.02 -23.23 21.15
C ASN A 214 -4.72 -22.47 21.39
N SER A 215 -4.53 -21.31 20.74
CA SER A 215 -3.30 -20.53 20.79
C SER A 215 -3.56 -19.06 21.06
N ASP A 216 -2.63 -18.38 21.73
CA ASP A 216 -2.64 -16.92 21.92
C ASP A 216 -2.24 -16.16 20.63
N LEU A 217 -1.73 -16.88 19.63
CA LEU A 217 -1.31 -16.28 18.38
C LEU A 217 -2.52 -15.87 17.53
N TYR A 218 -2.53 -14.62 17.08
CA TYR A 218 -3.53 -14.12 16.15
C TYR A 218 -3.30 -14.71 14.74
N PRO A 219 -4.17 -15.59 14.23
CA PRO A 219 -3.89 -16.36 13.01
C PRO A 219 -3.69 -15.49 11.77
N ALA A 220 -4.39 -14.35 11.65
CA ALA A 220 -4.23 -13.45 10.51
C ALA A 220 -2.84 -12.76 10.45
N SER A 221 -2.03 -12.82 11.51
CA SER A 221 -0.65 -12.32 11.47
C SER A 221 0.32 -13.27 10.75
N SER A 222 -0.05 -14.54 10.62
CA SER A 222 0.81 -15.60 10.08
C SER A 222 0.68 -15.78 8.57
N PHE A 223 -0.33 -15.20 7.93
CA PHE A 223 -0.49 -15.32 6.49
C PHE A 223 -0.76 -13.97 5.82
N SER A 224 -0.49 -13.90 4.51
CA SER A 224 -0.72 -12.73 3.69
C SER A 224 -1.52 -13.10 2.45
N ILE A 225 -2.59 -12.35 2.17
CA ILE A 225 -3.33 -12.48 0.91
C ILE A 225 -2.58 -11.90 -0.31
N ARG A 226 -1.44 -11.25 -0.08
CA ARG A 226 -0.62 -10.59 -1.14
C ARG A 226 0.71 -11.26 -1.40
N SER A 227 1.25 -12.01 -0.46
CA SER A 227 2.57 -12.63 -0.56
C SER A 227 2.56 -14.03 0.03
N ALA A 228 3.43 -14.90 -0.49
CA ALA A 228 3.55 -16.29 -0.05
C ALA A 228 4.21 -16.44 1.33
N SER A 229 4.82 -15.37 1.89
CA SER A 229 5.40 -15.40 3.25
C SER A 229 5.01 -14.16 4.03
N GLY A 230 4.75 -14.33 5.34
CA GLY A 230 4.52 -13.25 6.31
C GLY A 230 5.80 -12.65 6.88
N GLU A 231 6.98 -13.18 6.52
CA GLU A 231 8.26 -12.73 7.08
C GLU A 231 8.65 -11.35 6.57
N LYS A 232 9.07 -10.49 7.52
CA LYS A 232 9.53 -9.12 7.28
C LYS A 232 10.86 -8.88 7.97
N TYR A 233 11.66 -7.98 7.39
CA TYR A 233 12.87 -7.45 8.01
C TYR A 233 12.62 -6.02 8.45
N ASP A 234 13.09 -5.69 9.65
CA ASP A 234 13.06 -4.34 10.16
C ASP A 234 14.29 -3.57 9.66
N ILE A 235 14.07 -2.34 9.23
CA ILE A 235 15.13 -1.44 8.78
C ILE A 235 15.42 -0.50 9.92
N ILE A 236 16.65 -0.56 10.44
CA ILE A 236 17.09 0.19 11.61
C ILE A 236 18.15 1.20 11.16
N GLU A 237 17.90 2.48 11.43
CA GLU A 237 18.90 3.54 11.30
C GLU A 237 19.85 3.47 12.50
N THR A 238 21.15 3.37 12.22
CA THR A 238 22.20 3.20 13.26
C THR A 238 23.14 4.41 13.37
N ASP A 239 23.05 5.38 12.47
CA ASP A 239 23.99 6.51 12.40
C ASP A 239 23.92 7.46 13.61
N PRO A 240 25.09 7.81 14.20
CA PRO A 240 25.18 8.89 15.19
C PRO A 240 24.72 10.24 14.59
N PRO A 241 24.17 11.16 15.42
CA PRO A 241 24.15 11.15 16.89
C PRO A 241 22.90 10.51 17.52
N HIS A 242 22.04 9.89 16.73
CA HIS A 242 20.78 9.38 17.22
C HIS A 242 20.91 7.95 17.78
N ARG A 243 20.02 7.59 18.72
CA ARG A 243 19.88 6.19 19.13
C ARG A 243 19.32 5.38 17.95
N PRO A 244 19.73 4.10 17.81
CA PRO A 244 19.15 3.22 16.77
C PRO A 244 17.63 3.28 16.80
N ARG A 245 17.02 3.51 15.63
CA ARG A 245 15.57 3.57 15.49
C ARG A 245 15.10 2.81 14.27
N MET A 246 13.97 2.14 14.40
CA MET A 246 13.31 1.51 13.29
C MET A 246 12.71 2.58 12.37
N ILE A 247 13.07 2.56 11.09
CA ILE A 247 12.59 3.50 10.08
C ILE A 247 11.65 2.85 9.07
N GLY A 248 11.60 1.52 9.01
CA GLY A 248 10.70 0.85 8.06
C GLY A 248 10.76 -0.66 8.16
N THR A 249 9.95 -1.30 7.31
CA THR A 249 9.94 -2.75 7.14
C THR A 249 9.97 -3.12 5.67
N VAL A 250 10.52 -4.30 5.34
CA VAL A 250 10.54 -4.85 3.99
C VAL A 250 10.21 -6.33 4.02
N ASP A 251 9.45 -6.82 3.03
CA ASP A 251 9.14 -8.24 2.90
C ASP A 251 10.41 -9.03 2.55
N ARG A 252 10.50 -10.27 3.00
CA ARG A 252 11.64 -11.18 2.73
C ARG A 252 12.01 -11.23 1.25
N HIS A 253 11.03 -11.36 0.35
CA HIS A 253 11.30 -11.41 -1.10
C HIS A 253 11.91 -10.11 -1.65
N SER A 254 11.47 -8.96 -1.12
CA SER A 254 11.97 -7.66 -1.54
C SER A 254 13.32 -7.34 -0.90
N ALA A 255 13.63 -7.91 0.26
CA ALA A 255 14.84 -7.63 1.02
C ALA A 255 16.11 -7.90 0.21
N ALA A 256 16.19 -9.05 -0.45
CA ALA A 256 17.34 -9.44 -1.26
C ALA A 256 17.68 -8.45 -2.40
N SER A 257 16.69 -7.69 -2.87
CA SER A 257 16.87 -6.71 -3.94
C SER A 257 16.93 -5.26 -3.46
N MET A 258 16.53 -4.98 -2.23
CA MET A 258 16.40 -3.61 -1.71
C MET A 258 17.36 -3.27 -0.58
N ILE A 259 17.72 -4.25 0.26
CA ILE A 259 18.49 -4.05 1.49
C ILE A 259 19.64 -5.06 1.61
N PHE A 260 20.37 -5.28 0.53
CA PHE A 260 21.63 -6.05 0.57
C PHE A 260 22.81 -5.16 0.98
N PRO A 261 23.88 -5.73 1.54
CA PRO A 261 25.07 -4.96 1.95
C PRO A 261 25.62 -4.08 0.82
N GLY A 262 25.81 -2.79 1.09
CA GLY A 262 26.22 -1.78 0.11
C GLY A 262 25.11 -1.20 -0.76
N ALA A 263 23.84 -1.63 -0.58
CA ALA A 263 22.72 -1.00 -1.25
C ALA A 263 22.47 0.42 -0.72
N VAL A 264 21.86 1.27 -1.54
CA VAL A 264 21.36 2.57 -1.13
C VAL A 264 19.86 2.48 -0.87
N TYR A 265 19.47 2.63 0.39
CA TYR A 265 18.07 2.66 0.81
C TYR A 265 17.61 4.10 0.95
N PHE A 266 16.46 4.41 0.34
CA PHE A 266 15.84 5.72 0.44
C PHE A 266 14.64 5.69 1.39
N HIS A 267 14.58 6.68 2.28
CA HIS A 267 13.45 6.84 3.19
C HIS A 267 13.09 8.32 3.35
N ASN A 268 11.89 8.70 2.91
CA ASN A 268 11.33 10.05 2.99
C ASN A 268 12.27 11.16 2.45
N GLY A 269 12.97 10.86 1.35
CA GLY A 269 13.90 11.75 0.67
C GLY A 269 15.32 11.80 1.28
N THR A 270 15.63 10.90 2.23
CA THR A 270 16.98 10.72 2.78
C THR A 270 17.55 9.40 2.25
N SER A 271 18.84 9.39 1.90
CA SER A 271 19.56 8.20 1.46
C SER A 271 20.37 7.60 2.60
N TYR A 272 20.34 6.28 2.71
CA TYR A 272 21.05 5.48 3.71
C TYR A 272 21.90 4.43 2.99
N SER A 273 23.08 4.13 3.51
CA SER A 273 23.86 2.96 3.10
C SER A 273 23.45 1.75 3.93
N VAL A 274 23.24 0.62 3.29
CA VAL A 274 22.92 -0.64 3.99
C VAL A 274 24.21 -1.37 4.33
N GLU A 275 24.39 -1.73 5.58
CA GLU A 275 25.52 -2.49 6.11
C GLU A 275 25.28 -4.01 6.12
#